data_28880e467c3f92bf403bdb7595d0f0d4
#
_entry.id   28880e467c3f92bf403bdb7595d0f0d4
#
_cell.length_a   1.000
_cell.length_b   1.000
_cell.length_c   1.000
_cell.angle_alpha   90.00
_cell.angle_beta   90.00
_cell.angle_gamma   90.00
#
_symmetry.space_group_name_H-M   'P 1'
#
loop_
_entity.id
_entity.type
_entity.pdbx_description
1 polymer ?
#
loop_
_entity_poly.entity_id
_entity_poly.type
_entity_poly.pdbx_seq_one_letter_code
_entity_poly.pdbx_strand_id
1 'polypeptide(L)'
;MKDLRNYNLLSHNTFGIDVECNRFVSFETAEEIHAFIANRTDSDLPTLVIGEGSNLLFTQNYPATILHSAIKGIETTPCSEGVLVRCGSGEHWDDVVDYCVSNGWSGLENMSYIPGTVGASAVQNIGAYGSEAKDVIYRIEAIDLSNGERVTFKNEDCNYSYRKSNFKTIWKGRFFITHVTYLVKKEFQPNVRYGNIKAVLAEKGIEVPTLSQLREVIIEIRKSKLPEPSEEGNAGSFFMNPIVSRSTFEALLAQYPDIPHYFVDEEHEKVPAGWLIEQCGWKGKTLGNAGVHAKQALVLVNKGGASGNEILTLCNTICNDVQSKFGITIHPEVNIL
;
A
#
# COMPACT_ATOMS: atom_id res chain seq x y z
N MET A 1 -23.61 0.45 -11.35
CA MET A 1 -22.83 -0.81 -11.40
C MET A 1 -22.34 -1.06 -12.82
N LYS A 2 -21.04 -1.30 -13.01
CA LYS A 2 -20.44 -1.75 -14.28
C LYS A 2 -20.17 -3.26 -14.13
N ASP A 3 -20.60 -4.08 -15.08
CA ASP A 3 -20.48 -5.54 -15.05
C ASP A 3 -20.03 -6.04 -16.42
N LEU A 4 -18.82 -6.55 -16.50
CA LEU A 4 -18.16 -6.89 -17.76
C LEU A 4 -17.55 -8.29 -17.69
N ARG A 5 -17.66 -9.05 -18.77
CA ARG A 5 -17.03 -10.37 -18.96
C ARG A 5 -15.75 -10.25 -19.78
N ASN A 6 -14.79 -11.14 -19.52
CA ASN A 6 -13.48 -11.18 -20.20
C ASN A 6 -12.83 -9.79 -20.24
N TYR A 7 -12.72 -9.20 -19.05
CA TYR A 7 -12.29 -7.81 -18.92
C TYR A 7 -10.77 -7.72 -18.74
N ASN A 8 -10.16 -6.84 -19.54
CA ASN A 8 -8.73 -6.58 -19.46
C ASN A 8 -8.41 -5.69 -18.23
N LEU A 9 -7.46 -6.14 -17.41
CA LEU A 9 -7.06 -5.51 -16.15
C LEU A 9 -5.86 -4.57 -16.30
N LEU A 10 -5.41 -4.24 -17.51
CA LEU A 10 -4.25 -3.38 -17.74
C LEU A 10 -4.38 -2.03 -17.01
N SER A 11 -5.58 -1.45 -16.99
CA SER A 11 -5.87 -0.20 -16.26
C SER A 11 -6.16 -0.37 -14.76
N HIS A 12 -6.10 -1.59 -14.25
CA HIS A 12 -6.40 -1.94 -12.87
C HIS A 12 -5.24 -2.68 -12.18
N ASN A 13 -4.03 -2.51 -12.69
CA ASN A 13 -2.80 -2.87 -12.01
C ASN A 13 -1.67 -1.90 -12.40
N THR A 14 -0.97 -1.40 -11.42
CA THR A 14 0.06 -0.37 -11.63
C THR A 14 1.38 -0.93 -12.18
N PHE A 15 1.56 -2.25 -12.26
CA PHE A 15 2.65 -2.88 -13.00
C PHE A 15 2.47 -2.81 -14.52
N GLY A 16 1.26 -2.48 -15.00
CA GLY A 16 0.97 -2.48 -16.43
C GLY A 16 1.06 -3.87 -17.06
N ILE A 17 0.65 -4.92 -16.33
CA ILE A 17 0.60 -6.28 -16.85
C ILE A 17 -0.71 -6.48 -17.62
N ASP A 18 -0.58 -6.94 -18.86
CA ASP A 18 -1.70 -7.21 -19.76
C ASP A 18 -2.28 -8.59 -19.43
N VAL A 19 -3.36 -8.60 -18.62
CA VAL A 19 -4.08 -9.82 -18.20
C VAL A 19 -5.58 -9.55 -18.20
N GLU A 20 -6.36 -10.63 -18.30
CA GLU A 20 -7.81 -10.59 -18.27
C GLU A 20 -8.37 -11.29 -17.02
N CYS A 21 -9.56 -10.88 -16.59
CA CYS A 21 -10.38 -11.62 -15.63
C CYS A 21 -11.68 -12.10 -16.28
N ASN A 22 -12.26 -13.18 -15.75
CA ASN A 22 -13.53 -13.72 -16.25
C ASN A 22 -14.69 -12.73 -16.12
N ARG A 23 -14.72 -11.98 -15.02
CA ARG A 23 -15.76 -10.97 -14.74
C ARG A 23 -15.17 -9.82 -13.92
N PHE A 24 -15.51 -8.61 -14.28
CA PHE A 24 -15.18 -7.39 -13.55
C PHE A 24 -16.47 -6.67 -13.17
N VAL A 25 -16.68 -6.46 -11.87
CA VAL A 25 -17.86 -5.74 -11.37
C VAL A 25 -17.40 -4.54 -10.53
N SER A 26 -17.80 -3.34 -10.95
CA SER A 26 -17.50 -2.11 -10.24
C SER A 26 -18.79 -1.54 -9.64
N PHE A 27 -18.74 -1.18 -8.36
CA PHE A 27 -19.86 -0.70 -7.57
C PHE A 27 -19.71 0.77 -7.21
N GLU A 28 -20.75 1.55 -7.43
CA GLU A 28 -20.85 2.97 -7.06
C GLU A 28 -21.62 3.17 -5.77
N THR A 29 -22.44 2.17 -5.36
CA THR A 29 -23.25 2.24 -4.13
C THR A 29 -23.24 0.90 -3.38
N ALA A 30 -23.61 0.94 -2.09
CA ALA A 30 -23.80 -0.25 -1.27
C ALA A 30 -24.97 -1.13 -1.76
N GLU A 31 -26.01 -0.52 -2.32
CA GLU A 31 -27.20 -1.21 -2.86
C GLU A 31 -26.83 -2.09 -4.06
N GLU A 32 -25.89 -1.64 -4.88
CA GLU A 32 -25.39 -2.42 -6.02
C GLU A 32 -24.63 -3.68 -5.55
N ILE A 33 -23.91 -3.59 -4.42
CA ILE A 33 -23.22 -4.75 -3.82
C ILE A 33 -24.27 -5.76 -3.31
N HIS A 34 -25.33 -5.29 -2.65
CA HIS A 34 -26.42 -6.17 -2.22
C HIS A 34 -27.09 -6.86 -3.42
N ALA A 35 -27.36 -6.12 -4.50
CA ALA A 35 -27.93 -6.69 -5.71
C ALA A 35 -27.01 -7.75 -6.35
N PHE A 36 -25.69 -7.52 -6.36
CA PHE A 36 -24.70 -8.51 -6.81
C PHE A 36 -24.75 -9.78 -5.94
N ILE A 37 -24.71 -9.64 -4.62
CA ILE A 37 -24.73 -10.78 -3.69
C ILE A 37 -26.01 -11.62 -3.88
N ALA A 38 -27.16 -10.97 -4.02
CA ALA A 38 -28.44 -11.64 -4.20
C ALA A 38 -28.56 -12.42 -5.53
N ASN A 39 -27.83 -12.00 -6.58
CA ASN A 39 -27.92 -12.57 -7.91
C ASN A 39 -26.69 -13.38 -8.34
N ARG A 40 -25.62 -13.43 -7.52
CA ARG A 40 -24.42 -14.19 -7.85
C ARG A 40 -24.67 -15.68 -7.84
N THR A 41 -23.90 -16.39 -8.63
CA THR A 41 -23.92 -17.86 -8.75
C THR A 41 -22.54 -18.43 -8.35
N ASP A 42 -22.44 -19.73 -8.22
CA ASP A 42 -21.16 -20.40 -7.91
C ASP A 42 -20.08 -20.11 -8.97
N SER A 43 -20.48 -19.85 -10.23
CA SER A 43 -19.55 -19.46 -11.30
C SER A 43 -18.91 -18.08 -11.11
N ASP A 44 -19.42 -17.27 -10.19
CA ASP A 44 -18.89 -15.96 -9.86
C ASP A 44 -17.82 -16.04 -8.73
N LEU A 45 -17.58 -17.23 -8.21
CA LEU A 45 -16.60 -17.49 -7.16
C LEU A 45 -15.31 -18.11 -7.74
N PRO A 46 -14.15 -17.90 -7.09
CA PRO A 46 -13.96 -16.97 -5.99
C PRO A 46 -14.02 -15.51 -6.44
N THR A 47 -14.22 -14.59 -5.50
CA THR A 47 -14.15 -13.15 -5.74
C THR A 47 -12.87 -12.56 -5.16
N LEU A 48 -12.35 -11.53 -5.82
CA LEU A 48 -11.23 -10.71 -5.33
C LEU A 48 -11.62 -9.24 -5.34
N VAL A 49 -11.55 -8.59 -4.19
CA VAL A 49 -11.77 -7.14 -4.08
C VAL A 49 -10.46 -6.42 -4.36
N ILE A 50 -10.47 -5.48 -5.30
CA ILE A 50 -9.33 -4.64 -5.63
C ILE A 50 -9.68 -3.15 -5.53
N GLY A 51 -8.67 -2.32 -5.28
CA GLY A 51 -8.70 -0.87 -5.55
C GLY A 51 -8.07 -0.58 -6.91
N GLU A 52 -7.07 0.29 -6.97
CA GLU A 52 -6.33 0.62 -8.19
C GLU A 52 -5.32 -0.45 -8.64
N GLY A 53 -5.18 -1.54 -7.88
CA GLY A 53 -4.17 -2.56 -8.17
C GLY A 53 -2.73 -2.12 -7.91
N SER A 54 -2.53 -1.12 -7.04
CA SER A 54 -1.20 -0.56 -6.71
C SER A 54 -0.34 -1.45 -5.82
N ASN A 55 -0.86 -2.59 -5.37
CA ASN A 55 -0.13 -3.58 -4.58
C ASN A 55 -0.43 -5.02 -5.03
N LEU A 56 -0.59 -5.21 -6.35
CA LEU A 56 -0.90 -6.50 -6.98
C LEU A 56 0.11 -6.82 -8.07
N LEU A 57 0.44 -8.10 -8.21
CA LEU A 57 1.14 -8.66 -9.37
C LEU A 57 0.33 -9.83 -9.92
N PHE A 58 -0.25 -9.66 -11.09
CA PHE A 58 -0.88 -10.76 -11.84
C PHE A 58 0.19 -11.52 -12.61
N THR A 59 0.31 -12.82 -12.37
CA THR A 59 1.25 -13.70 -13.09
C THR A 59 0.61 -14.40 -14.30
N GLN A 60 -0.72 -14.40 -14.36
CA GLN A 60 -1.53 -14.97 -15.43
C GLN A 60 -2.90 -14.30 -15.47
N ASN A 61 -3.74 -14.65 -16.46
CA ASN A 61 -5.15 -14.26 -16.45
C ASN A 61 -5.82 -14.71 -15.15
N TYR A 62 -6.69 -13.88 -14.60
CA TYR A 62 -7.38 -14.17 -13.36
C TYR A 62 -8.73 -14.86 -13.62
N PRO A 63 -8.84 -16.19 -13.46
CA PRO A 63 -10.01 -16.96 -13.88
C PRO A 63 -11.17 -16.88 -12.87
N ALA A 64 -11.48 -15.66 -12.38
CA ALA A 64 -12.50 -15.43 -11.37
C ALA A 64 -13.11 -14.02 -11.50
N THR A 65 -13.92 -13.63 -10.52
CA THR A 65 -14.58 -12.32 -10.50
C THR A 65 -13.78 -11.31 -9.71
N ILE A 66 -13.46 -10.18 -10.33
CA ILE A 66 -12.90 -9.00 -9.69
C ILE A 66 -14.06 -8.09 -9.23
N LEU A 67 -14.04 -7.68 -7.98
CA LEU A 67 -14.92 -6.69 -7.39
C LEU A 67 -14.14 -5.40 -7.15
N HIS A 68 -14.63 -4.29 -7.67
CA HIS A 68 -13.95 -2.99 -7.60
C HIS A 68 -14.85 -1.96 -6.94
N SER A 69 -14.30 -1.10 -6.08
CA SER A 69 -15.04 0.00 -5.49
C SER A 69 -14.87 1.28 -6.29
N ALA A 70 -15.99 1.81 -6.79
CA ALA A 70 -16.13 3.15 -7.32
C ALA A 70 -16.99 4.04 -6.39
N ILE A 71 -17.19 3.62 -5.13
CA ILE A 71 -17.94 4.40 -4.14
C ILE A 71 -17.16 5.66 -3.79
N LYS A 72 -17.72 6.80 -4.12
CA LYS A 72 -17.13 8.12 -3.93
C LYS A 72 -17.84 8.91 -2.85
N GLY A 73 -17.28 10.05 -2.50
CA GLY A 73 -17.82 11.04 -1.57
C GLY A 73 -16.97 11.19 -0.32
N ILE A 74 -16.85 12.45 0.14
CA ILE A 74 -16.17 12.84 1.37
C ILE A 74 -17.17 13.63 2.21
N GLU A 75 -17.47 13.12 3.40
CA GLU A 75 -18.35 13.75 4.39
C GLU A 75 -17.53 14.09 5.63
N THR A 76 -17.79 15.25 6.23
CA THR A 76 -17.06 15.72 7.41
C THR A 76 -17.99 16.03 8.57
N THR A 77 -17.60 15.63 9.77
CA THR A 77 -18.33 15.91 11.00
C THR A 77 -17.35 16.38 12.08
N PRO A 78 -17.48 17.63 12.57
CA PRO A 78 -16.69 18.08 13.71
C PRO A 78 -16.99 17.25 14.97
N CYS A 79 -15.95 16.98 15.76
CA CYS A 79 -16.08 16.33 17.06
C CYS A 79 -15.13 16.98 18.09
N SER A 80 -15.20 16.55 19.35
CA SER A 80 -14.36 17.10 20.43
C SER A 80 -12.86 16.89 20.21
N GLU A 81 -12.48 15.83 19.49
CA GLU A 81 -11.08 15.44 19.26
C GLU A 81 -10.51 15.97 17.93
N GLY A 82 -11.36 16.54 17.07
CA GLY A 82 -10.94 17.01 15.75
C GLY A 82 -12.08 17.02 14.72
N VAL A 83 -11.87 16.33 13.60
CA VAL A 83 -12.86 16.16 12.53
C VAL A 83 -12.89 14.70 12.10
N LEU A 84 -14.08 14.13 12.03
CA LEU A 84 -14.30 12.84 11.40
C LEU A 84 -14.48 13.07 9.90
N VAL A 85 -13.65 12.45 9.09
CA VAL A 85 -13.67 12.50 7.63
C VAL A 85 -14.06 11.12 7.12
N ARG A 86 -15.31 10.97 6.68
CA ARG A 86 -15.85 9.73 6.14
C ARG A 86 -15.72 9.74 4.63
N CYS A 87 -14.98 8.78 4.09
CA CYS A 87 -14.63 8.71 2.67
C CYS A 87 -15.16 7.43 2.04
N GLY A 88 -15.70 7.50 0.84
CA GLY A 88 -16.01 6.35 0.02
C GLY A 88 -14.76 5.52 -0.29
N SER A 89 -14.87 4.19 -0.25
CA SER A 89 -13.71 3.30 -0.38
C SER A 89 -13.02 3.37 -1.75
N GLY A 90 -13.69 3.89 -2.78
CA GLY A 90 -13.15 4.14 -4.11
C GLY A 90 -12.51 5.51 -4.29
N GLU A 91 -12.46 6.38 -3.26
CA GLU A 91 -11.70 7.63 -3.35
C GLU A 91 -10.20 7.35 -3.48
N HIS A 92 -9.50 8.16 -4.28
CA HIS A 92 -8.04 8.11 -4.33
C HIS A 92 -7.48 8.57 -2.99
N TRP A 93 -6.53 7.82 -2.48
CA TRP A 93 -5.95 8.11 -1.17
C TRP A 93 -5.33 9.50 -1.09
N ASP A 94 -4.51 9.87 -2.09
CA ASP A 94 -3.80 11.16 -2.04
C ASP A 94 -4.72 12.36 -2.22
N ASP A 95 -5.88 12.22 -2.90
CA ASP A 95 -6.91 13.24 -3.01
C ASP A 95 -7.55 13.50 -1.62
N VAL A 96 -7.75 12.46 -0.81
CA VAL A 96 -8.25 12.59 0.57
C VAL A 96 -7.21 13.27 1.45
N VAL A 97 -5.93 12.93 1.31
CA VAL A 97 -4.84 13.61 2.02
C VAL A 97 -4.80 15.08 1.65
N ASP A 98 -4.86 15.42 0.36
CA ASP A 98 -4.89 16.80 -0.13
C ASP A 98 -6.08 17.57 0.40
N TYR A 99 -7.26 16.96 0.37
CA TYR A 99 -8.49 17.54 0.92
C TYR A 99 -8.32 17.90 2.41
N CYS A 100 -7.76 16.99 3.21
CA CYS A 100 -7.54 17.24 4.64
C CYS A 100 -6.52 18.35 4.86
N VAL A 101 -5.38 18.34 4.16
CA VAL A 101 -4.32 19.36 4.27
C VAL A 101 -4.86 20.73 3.85
N SER A 102 -5.62 20.83 2.77
CA SER A 102 -6.21 22.07 2.27
C SER A 102 -7.23 22.68 3.24
N ASN A 103 -7.87 21.83 4.07
CA ASN A 103 -8.76 22.29 5.14
C ASN A 103 -8.03 22.55 6.48
N GLY A 104 -6.69 22.42 6.54
CA GLY A 104 -5.90 22.60 7.74
C GLY A 104 -6.01 21.46 8.75
N TRP A 105 -6.38 20.27 8.31
CA TRP A 105 -6.54 19.09 9.16
C TRP A 105 -5.34 18.15 9.01
N SER A 106 -4.69 17.85 10.13
CA SER A 106 -3.47 17.04 10.20
C SER A 106 -3.72 15.60 10.61
N GLY A 107 -2.76 14.74 10.27
CA GLY A 107 -2.72 13.31 10.60
C GLY A 107 -2.49 12.42 9.40
N LEU A 108 -2.76 12.89 8.18
CA LEU A 108 -2.59 12.14 6.94
C LEU A 108 -1.36 12.59 6.12
N GLU A 109 -0.81 13.76 6.36
CA GLU A 109 0.20 14.42 5.54
C GLU A 109 1.47 13.61 5.32
N ASN A 110 1.91 12.83 6.32
CA ASN A 110 3.07 11.96 6.17
C ASN A 110 2.84 10.78 5.20
N MET A 111 1.59 10.47 4.91
CA MET A 111 1.18 9.42 3.97
C MET A 111 0.81 9.98 2.60
N SER A 112 1.24 11.21 2.28
CA SER A 112 1.03 11.84 0.98
C SER A 112 1.64 11.04 -0.16
N TYR A 113 1.00 11.10 -1.32
CA TYR A 113 1.49 10.52 -2.55
C TYR A 113 1.67 8.99 -2.51
N ILE A 114 0.89 8.29 -1.66
CA ILE A 114 0.78 6.83 -1.71
C ILE A 114 -0.30 6.49 -2.74
N PRO A 115 -0.01 5.69 -3.78
CA PRO A 115 -1.01 5.28 -4.75
C PRO A 115 -2.03 4.32 -4.14
N GLY A 116 -3.24 4.32 -4.66
CA GLY A 116 -4.30 3.42 -4.24
C GLY A 116 -5.52 4.15 -3.72
N THR A 117 -6.48 3.39 -3.19
CA THR A 117 -7.77 3.88 -2.74
C THR A 117 -7.92 3.87 -1.21
N VAL A 118 -8.89 4.62 -0.72
CA VAL A 118 -9.31 4.65 0.68
C VAL A 118 -9.58 3.25 1.24
N GLY A 119 -10.31 2.39 0.51
CA GLY A 119 -10.57 1.03 0.96
C GLY A 119 -9.29 0.20 1.10
N ALA A 120 -8.37 0.33 0.12
CA ALA A 120 -7.08 -0.34 0.16
C ALA A 120 -6.20 0.15 1.31
N SER A 121 -6.28 1.44 1.69
CA SER A 121 -5.54 1.99 2.81
C SER A 121 -5.84 1.27 4.12
N ALA A 122 -7.11 0.95 4.36
CA ALA A 122 -7.55 0.22 5.54
C ALA A 122 -7.16 -1.26 5.49
N VAL A 123 -7.26 -1.92 4.33
CA VAL A 123 -6.85 -3.33 4.17
C VAL A 123 -5.35 -3.50 4.42
N GLN A 124 -4.52 -2.63 3.84
CA GLN A 124 -3.07 -2.75 3.86
C GLN A 124 -2.41 -2.15 5.11
N ASN A 125 -3.15 -1.37 5.92
CA ASN A 125 -2.54 -0.48 6.91
C ASN A 125 -1.38 0.29 6.26
N ILE A 126 -1.70 1.06 5.19
CA ILE A 126 -0.67 1.83 4.47
C ILE A 126 0.07 2.75 5.43
N GLY A 127 1.30 3.07 5.10
CA GLY A 127 2.07 3.99 5.93
C GLY A 127 3.38 4.41 5.27
N ALA A 128 3.81 5.60 5.62
CA ALA A 128 5.06 6.19 5.22
C ALA A 128 5.54 7.20 6.26
N TYR A 129 6.85 7.42 6.32
CA TYR A 129 7.49 8.46 7.14
C TYR A 129 7.03 8.49 8.60
N GLY A 130 6.86 7.29 9.20
CA GLY A 130 6.53 7.14 10.62
C GLY A 130 5.06 7.33 10.97
N SER A 131 4.17 7.32 9.98
CA SER A 131 2.71 7.31 10.15
C SER A 131 2.11 6.11 9.44
N GLU A 132 1.06 5.54 10.02
CA GLU A 132 0.30 4.42 9.45
C GLU A 132 -1.21 4.76 9.44
N ALA A 133 -1.97 4.17 8.53
CA ALA A 133 -3.41 4.42 8.43
C ALA A 133 -4.16 4.10 9.74
N LYS A 134 -3.72 3.08 10.47
CA LYS A 134 -4.27 2.73 11.80
C LYS A 134 -4.22 3.87 12.80
N ASP A 135 -3.26 4.80 12.68
CA ASP A 135 -3.09 5.89 13.65
C ASP A 135 -4.23 6.92 13.55
N VAL A 136 -4.95 6.92 12.44
CA VAL A 136 -6.03 7.87 12.13
C VAL A 136 -7.37 7.22 11.78
N ILE A 137 -7.41 5.92 11.47
CA ILE A 137 -8.67 5.20 11.21
C ILE A 137 -9.51 5.19 12.47
N TYR A 138 -10.71 5.76 12.39
CA TYR A 138 -11.72 5.77 13.46
C TYR A 138 -12.65 4.57 13.35
N ARG A 139 -13.21 4.30 12.16
CA ARG A 139 -14.08 3.16 11.87
C ARG A 139 -14.09 2.81 10.39
N ILE A 140 -14.51 1.58 10.09
CA ILE A 140 -14.62 1.05 8.74
C ILE A 140 -16.02 0.48 8.56
N GLU A 141 -16.70 0.88 7.49
CA GLU A 141 -18.00 0.36 7.10
C GLU A 141 -17.81 -0.62 5.94
N ALA A 142 -18.40 -1.80 6.04
CA ALA A 142 -18.26 -2.87 5.06
C ALA A 142 -19.55 -3.66 4.89
N ILE A 143 -19.59 -4.45 3.82
CA ILE A 143 -20.64 -5.45 3.57
C ILE A 143 -20.00 -6.83 3.62
N ASP A 144 -20.56 -7.74 4.41
CA ASP A 144 -20.17 -9.14 4.42
C ASP A 144 -20.61 -9.80 3.10
N LEU A 145 -19.65 -10.18 2.29
CA LEU A 145 -19.92 -10.80 0.99
C LEU A 145 -20.62 -12.16 1.11
N SER A 146 -20.62 -12.81 2.27
CA SER A 146 -21.26 -14.11 2.46
C SER A 146 -22.78 -14.03 2.55
N ASN A 147 -23.30 -12.97 3.21
CA ASN A 147 -24.72 -12.83 3.54
C ASN A 147 -25.34 -11.47 3.20
N GLY A 148 -24.50 -10.49 2.80
CA GLY A 148 -24.95 -9.12 2.49
C GLY A 148 -25.17 -8.23 3.70
N GLU A 149 -24.82 -8.64 4.92
CA GLU A 149 -24.97 -7.80 6.10
C GLU A 149 -24.02 -6.60 6.10
N ARG A 150 -24.53 -5.45 6.54
CA ARG A 150 -23.71 -4.26 6.79
C ARG A 150 -23.02 -4.39 8.14
N VAL A 151 -21.72 -4.24 8.15
CA VAL A 151 -20.88 -4.37 9.35
C VAL A 151 -20.05 -3.10 9.54
N THR A 152 -19.90 -2.67 10.78
CA THR A 152 -19.00 -1.56 11.15
C THR A 152 -17.94 -2.09 12.09
N PHE A 153 -16.69 -1.88 11.74
CA PHE A 153 -15.53 -2.21 12.54
C PHE A 153 -14.93 -0.95 13.15
N LYS A 154 -14.58 -1.00 14.42
CA LYS A 154 -13.71 -0.02 15.03
C LYS A 154 -12.25 -0.32 14.67
N ASN A 155 -11.36 0.63 14.86
CA ASN A 155 -9.93 0.44 14.66
C ASN A 155 -9.39 -0.80 15.41
N GLU A 156 -9.77 -0.94 16.68
CA GLU A 156 -9.35 -2.04 17.56
C GLU A 156 -9.74 -3.44 17.06
N ASP A 157 -10.85 -3.56 16.33
CA ASP A 157 -11.34 -4.82 15.77
C ASP A 157 -10.43 -5.33 14.64
N CYS A 158 -9.71 -4.41 13.97
CA CYS A 158 -8.94 -4.69 12.76
C CYS A 158 -7.59 -5.35 13.03
N ASN A 159 -7.13 -5.41 14.29
CA ASN A 159 -5.86 -5.99 14.70
C ASN A 159 -4.67 -5.55 13.83
N TYR A 160 -4.52 -4.24 13.68
CA TYR A 160 -3.51 -3.64 12.84
C TYR A 160 -2.10 -3.84 13.38
N SER A 161 -1.19 -4.21 12.50
CA SER A 161 0.27 -4.18 12.71
C SER A 161 0.97 -3.78 11.41
N TYR A 162 2.30 -3.75 11.39
CA TYR A 162 3.07 -3.35 10.22
C TYR A 162 2.64 -4.12 8.97
N ARG A 163 1.99 -3.43 8.02
CA ARG A 163 1.45 -3.99 6.76
C ARG A 163 0.45 -5.14 6.94
N LYS A 164 -0.18 -5.25 8.09
CA LYS A 164 -1.15 -6.31 8.40
C LYS A 164 -2.44 -5.74 8.98
N SER A 165 -3.54 -6.43 8.67
CA SER A 165 -4.86 -6.24 9.26
C SER A 165 -5.63 -7.56 9.24
N ASN A 166 -6.76 -7.63 9.95
CA ASN A 166 -7.67 -8.76 9.84
C ASN A 166 -8.23 -8.93 8.43
N PHE A 167 -8.36 -7.85 7.65
CA PHE A 167 -8.79 -7.91 6.24
C PHE A 167 -7.79 -8.66 5.34
N LYS A 168 -6.51 -8.72 5.72
CA LYS A 168 -5.48 -9.50 4.99
C LYS A 168 -5.35 -10.93 5.49
N THR A 169 -5.92 -11.25 6.66
CA THR A 169 -5.74 -12.54 7.35
C THR A 169 -7.07 -13.25 7.53
N ILE A 170 -7.65 -13.21 8.71
CA ILE A 170 -8.86 -13.97 9.07
C ILE A 170 -10.14 -13.54 8.33
N TRP A 171 -10.16 -12.31 7.81
CA TRP A 171 -11.29 -11.78 7.03
C TRP A 171 -10.98 -11.68 5.53
N LYS A 172 -9.88 -12.27 5.07
CA LYS A 172 -9.47 -12.17 3.66
C LYS A 172 -10.58 -12.66 2.72
N GLY A 173 -11.00 -11.77 1.80
CA GLY A 173 -12.04 -12.05 0.80
C GLY A 173 -13.48 -12.06 1.33
N ARG A 174 -13.69 -11.81 2.63
CA ARG A 174 -15.02 -11.85 3.23
C ARG A 174 -15.78 -10.52 3.15
N PHE A 175 -15.09 -9.40 3.33
CA PHE A 175 -15.74 -8.09 3.43
C PHE A 175 -15.41 -7.19 2.25
N PHE A 176 -16.43 -6.48 1.76
CA PHE A 176 -16.26 -5.37 0.83
C PHE A 176 -16.37 -4.07 1.61
N ILE A 177 -15.25 -3.36 1.77
CA ILE A 177 -15.23 -2.04 2.44
C ILE A 177 -15.97 -1.04 1.57
N THR A 178 -16.93 -0.32 2.15
CA THR A 178 -17.71 0.72 1.49
C THR A 178 -17.22 2.12 1.83
N HIS A 179 -16.88 2.35 3.12
CA HIS A 179 -16.36 3.63 3.60
C HIS A 179 -15.33 3.42 4.69
N VAL A 180 -14.42 4.38 4.80
CA VAL A 180 -13.50 4.50 5.94
C VAL A 180 -13.66 5.90 6.52
N THR A 181 -13.77 5.98 7.85
CA THR A 181 -13.79 7.24 8.57
C THR A 181 -12.47 7.44 9.27
N TYR A 182 -11.83 8.57 9.03
CA TYR A 182 -10.59 8.97 9.67
C TYR A 182 -10.87 10.06 10.71
N LEU A 183 -10.15 10.03 11.84
CA LEU A 183 -10.12 11.11 12.82
C LEU A 183 -8.88 11.95 12.58
N VAL A 184 -9.06 13.14 12.06
CA VAL A 184 -8.00 14.12 11.78
C VAL A 184 -8.05 15.26 12.79
N LYS A 185 -6.91 15.90 13.06
CA LYS A 185 -6.76 16.93 14.07
C LYS A 185 -6.71 18.33 13.45
N LYS A 186 -7.21 19.35 14.17
CA LYS A 186 -7.08 20.76 13.81
C LYS A 186 -5.72 21.33 14.19
N GLU A 187 -5.08 20.73 15.20
CA GLU A 187 -3.73 21.13 15.63
C GLU A 187 -2.70 20.30 14.86
N PHE A 188 -1.75 20.99 14.26
CA PHE A 188 -0.67 20.38 13.52
C PHE A 188 0.60 20.29 14.36
N GLN A 189 1.14 19.08 14.46
CA GLN A 189 2.44 18.81 15.06
C GLN A 189 3.30 18.04 14.04
N PRO A 190 4.34 18.67 13.44
CA PRO A 190 5.08 18.06 12.35
C PRO A 190 5.85 16.82 12.79
N ASN A 191 5.57 15.68 12.16
CA ASN A 191 6.37 14.47 12.32
C ASN A 191 7.46 14.43 11.23
N VAL A 192 8.65 14.91 11.58
CA VAL A 192 9.81 15.02 10.68
C VAL A 192 10.95 14.07 11.06
N ARG A 193 10.66 13.07 11.91
CA ARG A 193 11.70 12.18 12.48
C ARG A 193 12.20 11.11 11.48
N TYR A 194 11.42 10.80 10.46
CA TYR A 194 11.68 9.71 9.53
C TYR A 194 12.28 10.18 8.21
N GLY A 195 13.16 9.35 7.67
CA GLY A 195 13.79 9.60 6.37
C GLY A 195 14.66 10.84 6.35
N ASN A 196 14.79 11.44 5.18
CA ASN A 196 15.56 12.67 4.99
C ASN A 196 14.68 13.95 4.99
N ILE A 197 13.49 13.90 5.60
CA ILE A 197 12.58 15.06 5.67
C ILE A 197 13.28 16.28 6.28
N LYS A 198 13.98 16.10 7.42
CA LYS A 198 14.73 17.19 8.07
C LYS A 198 15.80 17.79 7.18
N ALA A 199 16.52 16.97 6.42
CA ALA A 199 17.57 17.44 5.50
C ALA A 199 16.96 18.31 4.39
N VAL A 200 15.89 17.84 3.75
CA VAL A 200 15.21 18.58 2.68
C VAL A 200 14.58 19.88 3.20
N LEU A 201 13.99 19.87 4.40
CA LEU A 201 13.49 21.10 5.05
C LEU A 201 14.62 22.09 5.29
N ALA A 202 15.77 21.64 5.81
CA ALA A 202 16.92 22.49 6.07
C ALA A 202 17.50 23.08 4.76
N GLU A 203 17.59 22.29 3.66
CA GLU A 203 17.99 22.77 2.34
C GLU A 203 17.07 23.86 1.80
N LYS A 204 15.78 23.82 2.17
CA LYS A 204 14.78 24.84 1.82
C LYS A 204 14.74 26.02 2.80
N GLY A 205 15.55 26.01 3.86
CA GLY A 205 15.54 27.05 4.91
C GLY A 205 14.27 27.03 5.77
N ILE A 206 13.59 25.90 5.90
CA ILE A 206 12.36 25.73 6.67
C ILE A 206 12.72 25.08 8.01
N GLU A 207 12.68 25.84 9.10
CA GLU A 207 12.93 25.32 10.47
C GLU A 207 11.72 24.58 11.03
N VAL A 208 10.53 25.18 10.90
CA VAL A 208 9.26 24.60 11.33
C VAL A 208 8.29 24.62 10.14
N PRO A 209 8.00 23.48 9.53
CA PRO A 209 7.13 23.46 8.36
C PRO A 209 5.67 23.70 8.75
N THR A 210 4.93 24.35 7.87
CA THR A 210 3.46 24.29 7.87
C THR A 210 2.99 22.90 7.39
N LEU A 211 1.73 22.60 7.60
CA LEU A 211 1.11 21.36 7.15
C LEU A 211 1.29 21.13 5.63
N SER A 212 1.03 22.17 4.83
CA SER A 212 1.20 22.11 3.37
C SER A 212 2.68 21.95 2.97
N GLN A 213 3.60 22.67 3.62
CA GLN A 213 5.03 22.53 3.33
C GLN A 213 5.55 21.12 3.65
N LEU A 214 5.07 20.51 4.74
CA LEU A 214 5.44 19.12 5.05
C LEU A 214 4.94 18.15 3.95
N ARG A 215 3.67 18.28 3.52
CA ARG A 215 3.13 17.51 2.40
C ARG A 215 3.96 17.67 1.13
N GLU A 216 4.28 18.90 0.73
CA GLU A 216 5.09 19.19 -0.46
C GLU A 216 6.47 18.52 -0.41
N VAL A 217 7.17 18.63 0.74
CA VAL A 217 8.47 18.00 0.95
C VAL A 217 8.37 16.47 0.85
N ILE A 218 7.33 15.87 1.42
CA ILE A 218 7.13 14.43 1.33
C ILE A 218 6.88 13.99 -0.12
N ILE A 219 6.04 14.72 -0.87
CA ILE A 219 5.80 14.45 -2.29
C ILE A 219 7.11 14.54 -3.08
N GLU A 220 7.90 15.58 -2.87
CA GLU A 220 9.20 15.77 -3.53
C GLU A 220 10.16 14.59 -3.25
N ILE A 221 10.31 14.21 -1.96
CA ILE A 221 11.14 13.08 -1.58
C ILE A 221 10.65 11.77 -2.25
N ARG A 222 9.34 11.56 -2.32
CA ARG A 222 8.78 10.36 -2.96
C ARG A 222 9.02 10.34 -4.45
N LYS A 223 8.74 11.44 -5.16
CA LYS A 223 9.01 11.59 -6.60
C LYS A 223 10.49 11.45 -6.95
N SER A 224 11.39 11.89 -6.07
CA SER A 224 12.83 11.73 -6.30
C SER A 224 13.31 10.28 -6.24
N LYS A 225 12.59 9.40 -5.51
CA LYS A 225 12.99 8.02 -5.21
C LYS A 225 12.16 6.96 -5.94
N LEU A 226 10.87 7.20 -6.15
CA LEU A 226 9.95 6.21 -6.69
C LEU A 226 9.60 6.55 -8.15
N PRO A 227 9.55 5.56 -9.04
CA PRO A 227 9.08 5.77 -10.41
C PRO A 227 7.56 5.96 -10.43
N GLU A 228 7.10 6.83 -11.33
CA GLU A 228 5.68 6.94 -11.63
C GLU A 228 5.20 5.66 -12.34
N PRO A 229 4.13 5.01 -11.86
CA PRO A 229 3.64 3.78 -12.49
C PRO A 229 3.25 3.94 -13.96
N SER A 230 2.85 5.15 -14.38
CA SER A 230 2.52 5.46 -15.77
C SER A 230 3.74 5.53 -16.68
N GLU A 231 4.94 5.78 -16.14
CA GLU A 231 6.21 5.84 -16.88
C GLU A 231 6.95 4.51 -16.80
N GLU A 232 6.95 3.89 -15.63
CA GLU A 232 7.62 2.64 -15.36
C GLU A 232 6.77 1.80 -14.40
N GLY A 233 6.02 0.83 -14.94
CA GLY A 233 5.04 0.03 -14.20
C GLY A 233 5.66 -0.60 -12.95
N ASN A 234 5.02 -0.41 -11.79
CA ASN A 234 5.51 -0.92 -10.50
C ASN A 234 4.36 -0.99 -9.48
N ALA A 235 4.59 -1.58 -8.32
CA ALA A 235 3.66 -1.62 -7.20
C ALA A 235 4.28 -1.03 -5.92
N GLY A 236 5.11 0.00 -6.06
CA GLY A 236 5.85 0.59 -4.94
C GLY A 236 6.90 -0.35 -4.37
N SER A 237 7.10 -0.33 -3.05
CA SER A 237 8.03 -1.26 -2.38
C SER A 237 7.54 -2.69 -2.53
N PHE A 238 8.33 -3.51 -3.22
CA PHE A 238 7.95 -4.89 -3.51
C PHE A 238 8.17 -5.84 -2.32
N PHE A 239 9.14 -5.54 -1.47
CA PHE A 239 9.53 -6.39 -0.35
C PHE A 239 9.28 -5.73 1.00
N MET A 240 8.89 -6.53 1.99
CA MET A 240 8.87 -6.12 3.39
C MET A 240 10.28 -6.03 3.95
N ASN A 241 10.50 -5.08 4.86
CA ASN A 241 11.73 -5.04 5.63
C ASN A 241 11.72 -6.21 6.64
N PRO A 242 12.72 -7.12 6.61
CA PRO A 242 12.79 -8.23 7.53
C PRO A 242 13.06 -7.77 8.96
N ILE A 243 12.40 -8.43 9.91
CA ILE A 243 12.69 -8.35 11.33
C ILE A 243 13.57 -9.56 11.65
N VAL A 244 14.75 -9.31 12.17
CA VAL A 244 15.75 -10.33 12.49
C VAL A 244 16.01 -10.36 13.99
N SER A 245 16.50 -11.50 14.51
CA SER A 245 16.92 -11.58 15.93
C SER A 245 18.11 -10.64 16.20
N ARG A 246 18.25 -10.16 17.42
CA ARG A 246 19.37 -9.35 17.87
C ARG A 246 20.71 -10.03 17.56
N SER A 247 20.82 -11.33 17.81
CA SER A 247 22.04 -12.09 17.49
C SER A 247 22.38 -12.12 16.00
N THR A 248 21.38 -12.27 15.14
CA THR A 248 21.57 -12.19 13.68
C THR A 248 22.03 -10.78 13.27
N PHE A 249 21.40 -9.75 13.83
CA PHE A 249 21.78 -8.37 13.54
C PHE A 249 23.21 -8.06 14.00
N GLU A 250 23.62 -8.48 15.20
CA GLU A 250 24.98 -8.26 15.72
C GLU A 250 26.05 -8.97 14.86
N ALA A 251 25.74 -10.17 14.36
CA ALA A 251 26.63 -10.87 13.43
C ALA A 251 26.76 -10.10 12.08
N LEU A 252 25.69 -9.48 11.61
CA LEU A 252 25.72 -8.62 10.42
C LEU A 252 26.48 -7.31 10.67
N LEU A 253 26.23 -6.67 11.82
CA LEU A 253 26.90 -5.43 12.21
C LEU A 253 28.43 -5.60 12.29
N ALA A 254 28.91 -6.76 12.73
CA ALA A 254 30.34 -7.08 12.76
C ALA A 254 30.98 -7.13 11.36
N GLN A 255 30.20 -7.51 10.32
CA GLN A 255 30.66 -7.57 8.94
C GLN A 255 30.38 -6.26 8.15
N TYR A 256 29.32 -5.58 8.52
CA TYR A 256 28.81 -4.36 7.87
C TYR A 256 28.53 -3.28 8.95
N PRO A 257 29.55 -2.57 9.44
CA PRO A 257 29.41 -1.61 10.56
C PRO A 257 28.39 -0.49 10.31
N ASP A 258 28.17 -0.13 9.04
CA ASP A 258 27.24 0.93 8.64
C ASP A 258 25.86 0.41 8.21
N ILE A 259 25.49 -0.85 8.57
CA ILE A 259 24.20 -1.43 8.22
C ILE A 259 23.06 -0.59 8.83
N PRO A 260 22.14 -0.03 8.01
CA PRO A 260 21.01 0.70 8.54
C PRO A 260 20.05 -0.26 9.24
N HIS A 261 19.48 0.19 10.36
CA HIS A 261 18.53 -0.62 11.11
C HIS A 261 17.53 0.25 11.87
N TYR A 262 16.47 -0.38 12.35
CA TYR A 262 15.47 0.25 13.20
C TYR A 262 15.15 -0.68 14.37
N PHE A 263 15.21 -0.14 15.57
CA PHE A 263 14.85 -0.86 16.78
C PHE A 263 13.39 -1.33 16.74
N VAL A 264 13.15 -2.57 17.09
CA VAL A 264 11.82 -3.18 17.23
C VAL A 264 11.52 -3.42 18.69
N ASP A 265 12.34 -4.27 19.33
CA ASP A 265 12.30 -4.60 20.76
C ASP A 265 13.68 -5.09 21.21
N GLU A 266 13.79 -5.54 22.46
CA GLU A 266 15.08 -6.02 23.04
C GLU A 266 15.67 -7.23 22.30
N GLU A 267 14.83 -8.02 21.62
CA GLU A 267 15.23 -9.25 20.94
C GLU A 267 15.33 -9.10 19.43
N HIS A 268 14.81 -7.99 18.87
CA HIS A 268 14.66 -7.85 17.42
C HIS A 268 15.08 -6.49 16.88
N GLU A 269 15.65 -6.52 15.68
CA GLU A 269 15.94 -5.35 14.83
C GLU A 269 15.31 -5.50 13.45
N LYS A 270 14.86 -4.40 12.87
CA LYS A 270 14.36 -4.36 11.50
C LYS A 270 15.43 -3.84 10.56
N VAL A 271 15.82 -4.65 9.57
CA VAL A 271 16.84 -4.31 8.57
C VAL A 271 16.15 -3.89 7.27
N PRO A 272 16.54 -2.76 6.64
CA PRO A 272 15.99 -2.37 5.34
C PRO A 272 16.28 -3.38 4.25
N ALA A 273 15.24 -4.01 3.67
CA ALA A 273 15.40 -4.94 2.56
C ALA A 273 16.06 -4.27 1.34
N GLY A 274 15.80 -2.97 1.12
CA GLY A 274 16.44 -2.22 0.05
C GLY A 274 17.95 -2.19 0.16
N TRP A 275 18.51 -2.09 1.37
CA TRP A 275 19.95 -2.17 1.59
C TRP A 275 20.48 -3.59 1.27
N LEU A 276 19.81 -4.64 1.74
CA LEU A 276 20.20 -6.03 1.45
C LEU A 276 20.24 -6.31 -0.05
N ILE A 277 19.21 -5.85 -0.78
CA ILE A 277 19.08 -6.01 -2.23
C ILE A 277 20.19 -5.22 -2.97
N GLU A 278 20.49 -4.00 -2.51
CA GLU A 278 21.57 -3.16 -3.05
C GLU A 278 22.93 -3.80 -2.82
N GLN A 279 23.18 -4.36 -1.64
CA GLN A 279 24.42 -5.10 -1.34
C GLN A 279 24.57 -6.38 -2.17
N CYS A 280 23.50 -6.99 -2.65
CA CYS A 280 23.52 -8.06 -3.65
C CYS A 280 23.77 -7.53 -5.07
N GLY A 281 23.87 -6.21 -5.24
CA GLY A 281 24.17 -5.55 -6.50
C GLY A 281 22.98 -5.50 -7.47
N TRP A 282 21.74 -5.61 -7.00
CA TRP A 282 20.53 -5.61 -7.83
C TRP A 282 20.05 -4.22 -8.21
N LYS A 283 20.37 -3.17 -7.47
CA LYS A 283 19.94 -1.80 -7.76
C LYS A 283 20.26 -1.39 -9.20
N GLY A 284 19.25 -1.03 -9.98
CA GLY A 284 19.38 -0.63 -11.38
C GLY A 284 19.62 -1.77 -12.37
N LYS A 285 19.63 -3.03 -11.92
CA LYS A 285 19.79 -4.19 -12.83
C LYS A 285 18.46 -4.69 -13.38
N THR A 286 18.53 -5.36 -14.50
CA THR A 286 17.40 -5.98 -15.20
C THR A 286 17.63 -7.49 -15.38
N LEU A 287 16.52 -8.22 -15.46
CA LEU A 287 16.45 -9.62 -15.87
C LEU A 287 15.30 -9.75 -16.89
N GLY A 288 15.64 -9.85 -18.18
CA GLY A 288 14.64 -9.72 -19.24
C GLY A 288 14.01 -8.33 -19.26
N ASN A 289 12.68 -8.27 -19.30
CA ASN A 289 11.89 -7.03 -19.26
C ASN A 289 11.54 -6.59 -17.83
N ALA A 290 11.91 -7.38 -16.81
CA ALA A 290 11.79 -7.00 -15.40
C ALA A 290 13.06 -6.33 -14.90
N GLY A 291 12.96 -5.39 -13.96
CA GLY A 291 14.12 -4.71 -13.40
C GLY A 291 13.94 -4.28 -11.96
N VAL A 292 15.06 -3.85 -11.36
CA VAL A 292 15.08 -3.15 -10.07
C VAL A 292 15.31 -1.67 -10.35
N HIS A 293 14.50 -0.81 -9.77
CA HIS A 293 14.59 0.63 -10.03
C HIS A 293 15.96 1.21 -9.60
N ALA A 294 16.51 2.12 -10.43
CA ALA A 294 17.86 2.63 -10.25
C ALA A 294 18.05 3.47 -8.98
N LYS A 295 16.99 4.11 -8.47
CA LYS A 295 17.07 4.97 -7.28
C LYS A 295 16.58 4.27 -5.99
N GLN A 296 15.80 3.17 -6.10
CA GLN A 296 15.21 2.48 -4.96
C GLN A 296 15.20 0.96 -5.20
N ALA A 297 16.08 0.25 -4.53
CA ALA A 297 16.23 -1.20 -4.70
C ALA A 297 15.02 -2.04 -4.22
N LEU A 298 14.13 -1.45 -3.41
CA LEU A 298 12.88 -2.10 -3.01
C LEU A 298 11.84 -2.18 -4.14
N VAL A 299 11.98 -1.38 -5.20
CA VAL A 299 10.97 -1.27 -6.25
C VAL A 299 11.36 -2.13 -7.45
N LEU A 300 10.55 -3.16 -7.71
CA LEU A 300 10.62 -3.91 -8.96
C LEU A 300 9.80 -3.18 -10.01
N VAL A 301 10.28 -3.19 -11.24
CA VAL A 301 9.71 -2.40 -12.34
C VAL A 301 9.54 -3.23 -13.59
N ASN A 302 8.50 -2.90 -14.35
CA ASN A 302 8.27 -3.35 -15.71
C ASN A 302 8.98 -2.38 -16.66
N LYS A 303 10.05 -2.83 -17.31
CA LYS A 303 10.84 -2.04 -18.26
C LYS A 303 10.18 -1.90 -19.64
N GLY A 304 8.96 -2.37 -19.78
CA GLY A 304 8.18 -2.40 -21.00
C GLY A 304 7.95 -3.83 -21.48
N GLY A 305 6.68 -4.27 -21.46
CA GLY A 305 6.28 -5.59 -21.92
C GLY A 305 6.67 -6.77 -21.04
N ALA A 306 7.04 -6.53 -19.77
CA ALA A 306 7.28 -7.62 -18.82
C ALA A 306 5.97 -8.35 -18.52
N SER A 307 6.02 -9.67 -18.50
CA SER A 307 4.97 -10.51 -17.93
C SER A 307 5.09 -10.55 -16.41
N GLY A 308 3.97 -10.87 -15.72
CA GLY A 308 4.01 -11.06 -14.28
C GLY A 308 4.95 -12.16 -13.83
N ASN A 309 5.14 -13.22 -14.65
CA ASN A 309 6.09 -14.29 -14.38
C ASN A 309 7.56 -13.83 -14.47
N GLU A 310 7.90 -12.87 -15.35
CA GLU A 310 9.24 -12.29 -15.38
C GLU A 310 9.52 -11.48 -14.10
N ILE A 311 8.55 -10.68 -13.63
CA ILE A 311 8.66 -9.97 -12.34
C ILE A 311 8.80 -10.96 -11.18
N LEU A 312 8.01 -12.04 -11.15
CA LEU A 312 8.08 -13.07 -10.12
C LEU A 312 9.43 -13.79 -10.14
N THR A 313 9.96 -14.09 -11.32
CA THR A 313 11.29 -14.71 -11.48
C THR A 313 12.38 -13.80 -10.92
N LEU A 314 12.34 -12.51 -11.23
CA LEU A 314 13.26 -11.52 -10.67
C LEU A 314 13.15 -11.45 -9.13
N CYS A 315 11.91 -11.42 -8.60
CA CYS A 315 11.66 -11.45 -7.16
C CYS A 315 12.32 -12.66 -6.49
N ASN A 316 12.09 -13.86 -7.02
CA ASN A 316 12.64 -15.10 -6.46
C ASN A 316 14.17 -15.13 -6.54
N THR A 317 14.77 -14.63 -7.63
CA THR A 317 16.22 -14.53 -7.78
C THR A 317 16.80 -13.62 -6.71
N ILE A 318 16.22 -12.45 -6.49
CA ILE A 318 16.64 -11.50 -5.45
C ILE A 318 16.52 -12.13 -4.05
N CYS A 319 15.40 -12.81 -3.75
CA CYS A 319 15.22 -13.49 -2.45
C CYS A 319 16.33 -14.53 -2.20
N ASN A 320 16.65 -15.33 -3.22
CA ASN A 320 17.70 -16.35 -3.14
C ASN A 320 19.09 -15.73 -2.93
N ASP A 321 19.40 -14.65 -3.62
CA ASP A 321 20.70 -13.95 -3.48
C ASP A 321 20.84 -13.33 -2.09
N VAL A 322 19.79 -12.70 -1.56
CA VAL A 322 19.77 -12.14 -0.20
C VAL A 322 19.93 -13.27 0.83
N GLN A 323 19.18 -14.37 0.68
CA GLN A 323 19.30 -15.53 1.56
C GLN A 323 20.71 -16.13 1.53
N SER A 324 21.29 -16.26 0.33
CA SER A 324 22.62 -16.86 0.15
C SER A 324 23.72 -15.98 0.75
N LYS A 325 23.58 -14.64 0.63
CA LYS A 325 24.62 -13.70 1.10
C LYS A 325 24.54 -13.38 2.57
N PHE A 326 23.32 -13.26 3.12
CA PHE A 326 23.09 -12.75 4.48
C PHE A 326 22.43 -13.77 5.43
N GLY A 327 21.96 -14.92 4.92
CA GLY A 327 21.16 -15.85 5.70
C GLY A 327 19.77 -15.32 6.08
N ILE A 328 19.33 -14.21 5.45
CA ILE A 328 18.06 -13.55 5.74
C ILE A 328 17.06 -13.84 4.63
N THR A 329 15.87 -14.30 5.01
CA THR A 329 14.74 -14.43 4.08
C THR A 329 13.98 -13.12 4.01
N ILE A 330 13.83 -12.55 2.81
CA ILE A 330 12.93 -11.43 2.54
C ILE A 330 11.68 -11.93 1.83
N HIS A 331 10.56 -11.27 2.08
CA HIS A 331 9.26 -11.66 1.53
C HIS A 331 8.63 -10.52 0.75
N PRO A 332 7.90 -10.80 -0.35
CA PRO A 332 7.14 -9.78 -1.04
C PRO A 332 6.03 -9.21 -0.14
N GLU A 333 5.85 -7.89 -0.21
CA GLU A 333 4.71 -7.15 0.34
C GLU A 333 3.55 -7.15 -0.67
N VAL A 334 3.89 -7.18 -1.95
CA VAL A 334 2.96 -7.21 -3.07
C VAL A 334 2.22 -8.54 -3.10
N ASN A 335 0.91 -8.50 -3.33
CA ASN A 335 0.09 -9.69 -3.46
C ASN A 335 0.28 -10.28 -4.86
N ILE A 336 0.79 -11.50 -4.93
CA ILE A 336 1.04 -12.25 -6.17
C ILE A 336 -0.20 -13.12 -6.45
N LEU A 337 -0.75 -13.01 -7.67
CA LEU A 337 -2.00 -13.63 -8.12
C LEU A 337 -1.79 -14.48 -9.36
#